data_b08295313a12a8389b3529e019197be1
#
_entry.id   b08295313a12a8389b3529e019197be1
#
_cell.length_a   1.000
_cell.length_b   1.000
_cell.length_c   1.000
_cell.angle_alpha   90.00
_cell.angle_beta   90.00
_cell.angle_gamma   90.00
#
_symmetry.space_group_name_H-M   'P 1'
#
loop_
_entity.id
_entity.type
_entity.pdbx_description
1 polymer ?
#
loop_
_entity_poly.entity_id
_entity_poly.type
_entity_poly.pdbx_seq_one_letter_code
_entity_poly.pdbx_strand_id
1 'polypeptide(L)'
;MSTPTSKASEPLIFELGQEGRANRYLEEGKPLESFLPASVLRDDLPLPDNSELDVVRHYTRLSHRTFGIDLGFYPLGSCTMKYNPRVNDAIAMRPEFAQLHPYTPDELAQGALQVMYELERSLSSLFGMAAFSLNPSAGAHAELGALLIAKKYFKDRGETQRDKVIVPDTAHGTNPASAAMCGFKVISLPSSQRGRVGVEEIRAILGSDTAVCMMTNPNTLGLFEDDIAAIAAAVHEAGGLMYYDGANANAIMGYARPGDMGFDLMHLNTHKTFTIPHGGGGAGHGPLGVAAHLVEYLPTPVVAASPRPNGETGAAPSDRLTFALDFDRPKSIGPLRSFWSNFAHAVRALAYLYANGAEGLKRVSQLAVLNANYLRVNIAEFLETPYVEVCRHEFVASAQGLKRDHGVRALDLAKALLDYGYMAPTIYFPLIVPECLMIEPTETESKETLDGFVAALREIVEQAKSNPQALLDAPVTTVVGRVDETRAARQPDLRWRPG
;
A
#
# COMPACT_ATOMS: atom_id res chain seq x y z
N MET A 1 -13.46 7.94 28.82
CA MET A 1 -14.61 8.87 28.76
C MET A 1 -14.80 9.22 27.30
N SER A 2 -15.77 8.61 26.63
CA SER A 2 -16.12 8.95 25.25
C SER A 2 -16.86 10.31 25.29
N THR A 3 -16.30 11.32 24.67
CA THR A 3 -17.01 12.57 24.38
C THR A 3 -18.24 12.21 23.55
N PRO A 4 -19.45 12.71 23.91
CA PRO A 4 -20.64 12.47 23.09
C PRO A 4 -20.36 13.07 21.70
N THR A 5 -20.17 12.24 20.69
CA THR A 5 -20.14 12.69 19.31
C THR A 5 -21.55 13.16 18.96
N SER A 6 -21.74 14.47 18.89
CA SER A 6 -22.96 15.05 18.35
C SER A 6 -23.22 14.42 16.99
N LYS A 7 -24.41 13.85 16.75
CA LYS A 7 -24.87 13.36 15.45
C LYS A 7 -25.01 14.47 14.40
N ALA A 8 -24.84 15.74 14.78
CA ALA A 8 -24.88 16.86 13.86
C ALA A 8 -23.68 16.79 12.92
N SER A 9 -23.93 16.95 11.63
CA SER A 9 -22.87 17.11 10.64
C SER A 9 -22.03 18.33 10.97
N GLU A 10 -20.72 18.24 10.80
CA GLU A 10 -19.85 19.42 10.84
C GLU A 10 -20.19 20.27 9.61
N PRO A 11 -20.47 21.58 9.77
CA PRO A 11 -20.71 22.46 8.64
C PRO A 11 -19.44 22.53 7.77
N LEU A 12 -19.61 22.83 6.49
CA LEU A 12 -18.45 23.04 5.62
C LEU A 12 -17.67 24.30 6.06
N ILE A 13 -16.37 24.29 5.81
CA ILE A 13 -15.52 25.44 6.15
C ILE A 13 -16.03 26.76 5.51
N PHE A 14 -16.67 26.64 4.33
CA PHE A 14 -17.29 27.76 3.61
C PHE A 14 -18.54 28.32 4.31
N GLU A 15 -19.21 27.50 5.13
CA GLU A 15 -20.40 27.90 5.88
C GLU A 15 -20.06 28.52 7.25
N LEU A 16 -18.82 28.36 7.71
CA LEU A 16 -18.34 28.93 8.97
C LEU A 16 -17.82 30.37 8.83
N GLY A 17 -17.51 30.79 7.59
CA GLY A 17 -16.93 32.09 7.31
C GLY A 17 -17.85 33.26 7.69
N GLN A 18 -17.29 34.31 8.25
CA GLN A 18 -17.97 35.59 8.51
C GLN A 18 -17.04 36.73 8.09
N GLU A 19 -17.58 37.70 7.39
CA GLU A 19 -16.83 38.85 6.93
C GLU A 19 -16.04 39.55 8.09
N GLY A 20 -14.77 39.82 7.86
CA GLY A 20 -13.88 40.44 8.84
C GLY A 20 -13.26 39.48 9.87
N ARG A 21 -13.48 38.18 9.80
CA ARG A 21 -12.89 37.17 10.72
C ARG A 21 -11.50 36.67 10.30
N ALA A 22 -11.08 36.90 9.06
CA ALA A 22 -9.77 36.44 8.60
C ALA A 22 -8.63 37.02 9.45
N ASN A 23 -7.68 36.14 9.81
CA ASN A 23 -6.46 36.59 10.49
C ASN A 23 -5.56 37.33 9.50
N ARG A 24 -5.19 38.54 9.86
CA ARG A 24 -4.30 39.39 9.06
C ARG A 24 -2.88 39.35 9.62
N TYR A 25 -2.29 38.14 9.70
CA TYR A 25 -0.88 38.00 10.11
C TYR A 25 0.10 38.23 8.96
N LEU A 26 -0.38 38.23 7.73
CA LEU A 26 0.44 38.57 6.57
C LEU A 26 0.33 40.06 6.31
N GLU A 27 1.46 40.70 5.98
CA GLU A 27 1.47 42.08 5.49
C GLU A 27 0.56 42.18 4.26
N GLU A 28 -0.20 43.24 4.17
CA GLU A 28 -0.99 43.52 2.98
C GLU A 28 -0.04 43.63 1.79
N GLY A 29 -0.13 42.68 0.87
CA GLY A 29 0.62 42.68 -0.38
C GLY A 29 0.21 43.88 -1.26
N LYS A 30 1.02 44.20 -2.25
CA LYS A 30 0.61 45.16 -3.26
C LYS A 30 -0.65 44.69 -3.96
N PRO A 31 -1.62 45.57 -4.27
CA PRO A 31 -2.82 45.22 -5.00
C PRO A 31 -2.49 44.47 -6.30
N LEU A 32 -3.22 43.39 -6.63
CA LEU A 32 -2.99 42.57 -7.82
C LEU A 32 -3.08 43.39 -9.11
N GLU A 33 -3.88 44.47 -9.10
CA GLU A 33 -4.02 45.42 -10.19
C GLU A 33 -2.69 46.13 -10.54
N SER A 34 -1.74 46.15 -9.62
CA SER A 34 -0.39 46.66 -9.89
C SER A 34 0.49 45.72 -10.72
N PHE A 35 0.08 44.44 -10.87
CA PHE A 35 0.84 43.41 -11.58
C PHE A 35 0.09 42.81 -12.77
N LEU A 36 -1.26 42.84 -12.75
CA LEU A 36 -2.11 42.14 -13.71
C LEU A 36 -3.14 43.11 -14.29
N PRO A 37 -3.48 42.97 -15.60
CA PRO A 37 -4.58 43.73 -16.20
C PRO A 37 -5.91 43.38 -15.52
N ALA A 38 -6.77 44.39 -15.33
CA ALA A 38 -8.09 44.20 -14.71
C ALA A 38 -8.95 43.09 -15.44
N SER A 39 -8.72 42.92 -16.74
CA SER A 39 -9.45 41.94 -17.55
C SER A 39 -9.15 40.46 -17.18
N VAL A 40 -8.11 40.18 -16.42
CA VAL A 40 -7.74 38.85 -15.95
C VAL A 40 -7.99 38.65 -14.45
N LEU A 41 -8.41 39.71 -13.76
CA LEU A 41 -8.79 39.64 -12.34
C LEU A 41 -10.24 39.18 -12.21
N ARG A 42 -10.52 38.43 -11.15
CA ARG A 42 -11.89 38.05 -10.75
C ARG A 42 -12.46 39.13 -9.85
N ASP A 43 -13.71 39.48 -10.08
CA ASP A 43 -14.41 40.46 -9.24
C ASP A 43 -14.78 39.90 -7.87
N ASP A 44 -14.94 38.55 -7.79
CA ASP A 44 -15.27 37.85 -6.58
C ASP A 44 -14.39 36.61 -6.38
N LEU A 45 -14.08 36.31 -5.16
CA LEU A 45 -13.45 35.07 -4.73
C LEU A 45 -14.36 34.46 -3.66
N PRO A 46 -15.12 33.40 -3.95
CA PRO A 46 -16.02 32.77 -2.98
C PRO A 46 -15.22 31.95 -1.94
N LEU A 47 -14.28 32.61 -1.29
CA LEU A 47 -13.48 32.05 -0.19
C LEU A 47 -14.08 32.52 1.15
N PRO A 48 -14.12 31.65 2.17
CA PRO A 48 -14.65 32.03 3.47
C PRO A 48 -13.65 32.86 4.26
N ASP A 49 -14.12 33.88 4.97
CA ASP A 49 -13.35 34.59 5.99
C ASP A 49 -13.42 33.79 7.29
N ASN A 50 -12.34 33.03 7.57
CA ASN A 50 -12.22 32.24 8.79
C ASN A 50 -11.01 32.68 9.61
N SER A 51 -11.15 32.70 10.92
CA SER A 51 -9.99 32.83 11.79
C SER A 51 -9.17 31.54 11.84
N GLU A 52 -7.88 31.63 12.19
CA GLU A 52 -7.05 30.47 12.45
C GLU A 52 -7.71 29.51 13.44
N LEU A 53 -8.33 30.05 14.48
CA LEU A 53 -9.06 29.27 15.50
C LEU A 53 -10.22 28.48 14.88
N ASP A 54 -11.02 29.09 13.99
CA ASP A 54 -12.12 28.43 13.30
C ASP A 54 -11.62 27.28 12.44
N VAL A 55 -10.54 27.51 11.67
CA VAL A 55 -9.90 26.49 10.83
C VAL A 55 -9.38 25.33 11.67
N VAL A 56 -8.60 25.59 12.70
CA VAL A 56 -8.04 24.56 13.58
C VAL A 56 -9.14 23.73 14.24
N ARG A 57 -10.18 24.39 14.79
CA ARG A 57 -11.31 23.70 15.44
C ARG A 57 -12.12 22.86 14.48
N HIS A 58 -12.37 23.35 13.26
CA HIS A 58 -13.08 22.63 12.23
C HIS A 58 -12.36 21.33 11.86
N TYR A 59 -11.09 21.41 11.47
CA TYR A 59 -10.32 20.22 11.08
C TYR A 59 -10.03 19.29 12.26
N THR A 60 -9.87 19.80 13.47
CA THR A 60 -9.75 18.96 14.67
C THR A 60 -11.03 18.15 14.92
N ARG A 61 -12.23 18.77 14.81
CA ARG A 61 -13.50 18.04 14.92
C ARG A 61 -13.67 16.99 13.81
N LEU A 62 -13.27 17.31 12.57
CA LEU A 62 -13.29 16.33 11.47
C LEU A 62 -12.32 15.18 11.73
N SER A 63 -11.11 15.45 12.23
CA SER A 63 -10.11 14.42 12.52
C SER A 63 -10.60 13.41 13.58
N HIS A 64 -11.37 13.86 14.57
CA HIS A 64 -11.98 12.98 15.58
C HIS A 64 -13.09 12.08 15.02
N ARG A 65 -13.60 12.37 13.83
CA ARG A 65 -14.62 11.56 13.12
C ARG A 65 -14.00 10.60 12.09
N THR A 66 -12.73 10.73 11.84
CA THR A 66 -11.99 9.89 10.89
C THR A 66 -11.32 8.76 11.66
N PHE A 67 -11.61 7.51 11.28
CA PHE A 67 -10.96 6.36 11.88
C PHE A 67 -9.50 6.27 11.42
N GLY A 68 -8.60 5.93 12.34
CA GLY A 68 -7.18 5.75 12.08
C GLY A 68 -6.58 4.70 12.99
N ILE A 69 -5.41 4.19 12.62
CA ILE A 69 -4.70 3.14 13.38
C ILE A 69 -4.40 3.54 14.83
N ASP A 70 -4.30 4.84 15.12
CA ASP A 70 -4.06 5.35 16.47
C ASP A 70 -5.33 5.34 17.35
N LEU A 71 -6.51 5.14 16.76
CA LEU A 71 -7.79 5.10 17.45
C LEU A 71 -8.25 3.68 17.78
N GLY A 72 -7.83 2.70 17.00
CA GLY A 72 -8.24 1.32 17.22
C GLY A 72 -7.81 0.38 16.10
N PHE A 73 -8.26 -0.85 16.22
CA PHE A 73 -7.92 -1.92 15.29
C PHE A 73 -8.45 -1.66 13.88
N TYR A 74 -7.56 -1.81 12.90
CA TYR A 74 -7.83 -1.57 11.48
C TYR A 74 -7.62 -2.85 10.66
N PRO A 75 -8.59 -3.77 10.60
CA PRO A 75 -8.43 -5.13 10.06
C PRO A 75 -8.46 -5.21 8.53
N LEU A 76 -8.06 -4.16 7.83
CA LEU A 76 -8.21 -4.05 6.38
C LEU A 76 -7.23 -4.98 5.65
N GLY A 77 -7.72 -6.11 5.16
CA GLY A 77 -6.94 -7.06 4.38
C GLY A 77 -6.36 -6.47 3.10
N SER A 78 -5.21 -6.97 2.69
CA SER A 78 -4.41 -6.50 1.55
C SER A 78 -3.81 -5.08 1.71
N CYS A 79 -3.96 -4.44 2.87
CA CYS A 79 -3.48 -3.08 3.12
C CYS A 79 -2.45 -2.97 4.25
N THR A 80 -2.27 -4.01 5.07
CA THR A 80 -1.33 -4.05 6.21
C THR A 80 -1.36 -2.77 7.04
N MET A 81 -2.53 -2.47 7.62
CA MET A 81 -2.73 -1.29 8.46
C MET A 81 -2.17 -1.54 9.86
N LYS A 82 -0.90 -1.24 10.07
CA LYS A 82 -0.23 -1.44 11.35
C LYS A 82 0.25 -0.13 11.97
N TYR A 83 0.50 -0.14 13.28
CA TYR A 83 0.97 1.01 14.03
C TYR A 83 2.26 1.60 13.40
N ASN A 84 2.30 2.92 13.28
CA ASN A 84 3.47 3.64 12.78
C ASN A 84 4.27 4.19 13.97
N PRO A 85 5.48 3.66 14.27
CA PRO A 85 6.29 4.12 15.40
C PRO A 85 6.64 5.61 15.28
N ARG A 86 6.33 6.39 16.30
CA ARG A 86 6.53 7.85 16.32
C ARG A 86 7.99 8.28 16.14
N VAL A 87 8.93 7.41 16.54
CA VAL A 87 10.35 7.65 16.34
C VAL A 87 10.72 7.75 14.86
N ASN A 88 10.06 6.99 13.98
CA ASN A 88 10.32 7.04 12.54
C ASN A 88 9.92 8.41 11.96
N ASP A 89 8.79 8.96 12.41
CA ASP A 89 8.35 10.29 12.02
C ASP A 89 9.29 11.37 12.57
N ALA A 90 9.67 11.26 13.85
CA ALA A 90 10.59 12.22 14.48
C ALA A 90 11.95 12.29 13.76
N ILE A 91 12.47 11.14 13.31
CA ILE A 91 13.72 11.09 12.53
C ILE A 91 13.51 11.71 11.15
N ALA A 92 12.45 11.36 10.44
CA ALA A 92 12.19 11.86 9.08
C ALA A 92 11.92 13.37 9.03
N MET A 93 11.40 13.93 10.12
CA MET A 93 11.10 15.36 10.24
C MET A 93 12.29 16.22 10.71
N ARG A 94 13.45 15.62 10.97
CA ARG A 94 14.65 16.41 11.31
C ARG A 94 15.01 17.34 10.16
N PRO A 95 15.42 18.57 10.45
CA PRO A 95 15.75 19.59 9.41
C PRO A 95 16.78 19.08 8.41
N GLU A 96 17.74 18.27 8.85
CA GLU A 96 18.81 17.70 8.02
C GLU A 96 18.27 16.81 6.89
N PHE A 97 17.07 16.24 7.07
CA PHE A 97 16.37 15.45 6.05
C PHE A 97 15.23 16.23 5.40
N ALA A 98 14.39 16.89 6.20
CA ALA A 98 13.15 17.50 5.73
C ALA A 98 13.35 18.78 4.90
N GLN A 99 14.46 19.50 5.12
CA GLN A 99 14.74 20.76 4.43
C GLN A 99 15.71 20.64 3.26
N LEU A 100 16.14 19.41 2.92
CA LEU A 100 17.02 19.19 1.78
C LEU A 100 16.24 19.20 0.47
N HIS A 101 16.62 20.08 -0.45
CA HIS A 101 16.01 20.12 -1.77
C HIS A 101 16.53 18.96 -2.66
N PRO A 102 15.68 18.30 -3.48
CA PRO A 102 16.12 17.20 -4.35
C PRO A 102 17.21 17.55 -5.36
N TYR A 103 17.34 18.81 -5.76
CA TYR A 103 18.42 19.31 -6.64
C TYR A 103 19.62 19.86 -5.89
N THR A 104 19.76 19.57 -4.60
CA THR A 104 21.01 19.86 -3.89
C THR A 104 22.16 19.08 -4.56
N PRO A 105 23.29 19.71 -4.85
CA PRO A 105 24.45 19.01 -5.41
C PRO A 105 24.87 17.81 -4.57
N ASP A 106 25.30 16.73 -5.22
CA ASP A 106 25.62 15.46 -4.57
C ASP A 106 26.62 15.61 -3.43
N GLU A 107 27.60 16.49 -3.56
CA GLU A 107 28.64 16.76 -2.55
C GLU A 107 28.05 17.30 -1.25
N LEU A 108 26.90 17.98 -1.30
CA LEU A 108 26.18 18.54 -0.16
C LEU A 108 25.04 17.63 0.32
N ALA A 109 24.70 16.60 -0.44
CA ALA A 109 23.60 15.67 -0.18
C ALA A 109 24.07 14.28 0.30
N GLN A 110 25.34 14.12 0.69
CA GLN A 110 25.94 12.81 0.97
C GLN A 110 25.18 11.96 1.99
N GLY A 111 24.69 12.55 3.08
CA GLY A 111 23.91 11.83 4.09
C GLY A 111 22.54 11.34 3.55
N ALA A 112 21.88 12.10 2.68
CA ALA A 112 20.63 11.69 2.06
C ALA A 112 20.85 10.56 1.04
N LEU A 113 21.90 10.68 0.23
CA LEU A 113 22.29 9.63 -0.73
C LEU A 113 22.72 8.35 -0.01
N GLN A 114 23.41 8.46 1.14
CA GLN A 114 23.76 7.32 1.98
C GLN A 114 22.51 6.61 2.50
N VAL A 115 21.50 7.35 3.00
CA VAL A 115 20.21 6.77 3.43
C VAL A 115 19.56 5.96 2.30
N MET A 116 19.51 6.51 1.09
CA MET A 116 18.95 5.80 -0.06
C MET A 116 19.76 4.55 -0.39
N TYR A 117 21.08 4.64 -0.47
CA TYR A 117 21.97 3.52 -0.74
C TYR A 117 21.83 2.41 0.31
N GLU A 118 21.82 2.75 1.59
CA GLU A 118 21.69 1.76 2.66
C GLU A 118 20.32 1.08 2.67
N LEU A 119 19.26 1.82 2.33
CA LEU A 119 17.93 1.23 2.15
C LEU A 119 17.92 0.26 0.98
N GLU A 120 18.44 0.64 -0.21
CA GLU A 120 18.54 -0.25 -1.38
C GLU A 120 19.30 -1.53 -1.05
N ARG A 121 20.45 -1.43 -0.36
CA ARG A 121 21.27 -2.58 0.05
C ARG A 121 20.54 -3.47 1.05
N SER A 122 19.85 -2.88 2.01
CA SER A 122 19.06 -3.60 3.03
C SER A 122 17.93 -4.39 2.37
N LEU A 123 17.20 -3.77 1.43
CA LEU A 123 16.15 -4.42 0.66
C LEU A 123 16.70 -5.56 -0.21
N SER A 124 17.83 -5.34 -0.88
CA SER A 124 18.51 -6.37 -1.68
C SER A 124 18.85 -7.61 -0.84
N SER A 125 19.40 -7.40 0.33
CA SER A 125 19.72 -8.48 1.26
C SER A 125 18.47 -9.20 1.79
N LEU A 126 17.45 -8.43 2.18
CA LEU A 126 16.24 -8.98 2.81
C LEU A 126 15.40 -9.81 1.84
N PHE A 127 15.35 -9.42 0.55
CA PHE A 127 14.50 -10.05 -0.45
C PHE A 127 15.25 -10.86 -1.52
N GLY A 128 16.60 -10.90 -1.45
CA GLY A 128 17.42 -11.72 -2.35
C GLY A 128 17.51 -11.18 -3.78
N MET A 129 17.23 -9.88 -4.00
CA MET A 129 17.35 -9.25 -5.31
C MET A 129 18.74 -8.61 -5.48
N ALA A 130 19.18 -8.48 -6.73
CA ALA A 130 20.51 -7.93 -7.04
C ALA A 130 20.59 -6.42 -6.78
N ALA A 131 19.51 -5.69 -7.07
CA ALA A 131 19.42 -4.25 -6.85
C ALA A 131 17.97 -3.79 -6.69
N PHE A 132 17.80 -2.63 -6.09
CA PHE A 132 16.52 -1.93 -5.98
C PHE A 132 16.62 -0.51 -6.55
N SER A 133 15.50 0.02 -7.03
CA SER A 133 15.29 1.45 -7.27
C SER A 133 14.25 1.97 -6.29
N LEU A 134 14.51 3.10 -5.67
CA LEU A 134 13.56 3.82 -4.79
C LEU A 134 12.73 4.86 -5.57
N ASN A 135 12.87 4.92 -6.88
CA ASN A 135 12.25 5.92 -7.72
C ASN A 135 10.71 5.86 -7.75
N PRO A 136 10.03 4.67 -7.79
CA PRO A 136 8.59 4.63 -7.88
C PRO A 136 7.88 5.21 -6.66
N SER A 137 6.74 5.90 -6.90
CA SER A 137 5.95 6.58 -5.86
C SER A 137 5.11 5.64 -5.00
N ALA A 138 4.77 4.45 -5.51
CA ALA A 138 3.91 3.47 -4.83
C ALA A 138 4.07 2.09 -5.49
N GLY A 139 3.47 1.04 -4.91
CA GLY A 139 3.50 -0.31 -5.45
C GLY A 139 3.00 -0.38 -6.89
N ALA A 140 1.81 0.16 -7.18
CA ALA A 140 1.26 0.18 -8.54
C ALA A 140 2.18 0.90 -9.56
N HIS A 141 2.90 1.94 -9.13
CA HIS A 141 3.88 2.62 -9.98
C HIS A 141 5.14 1.76 -10.20
N ALA A 142 5.53 0.97 -9.20
CA ALA A 142 6.61 0.00 -9.35
C ALA A 142 6.20 -1.21 -10.20
N GLU A 143 4.94 -1.66 -10.14
CA GLU A 143 4.38 -2.66 -11.06
C GLU A 143 4.53 -2.20 -12.52
N LEU A 144 4.07 -0.97 -12.81
CA LEU A 144 4.23 -0.36 -14.14
C LEU A 144 5.70 -0.32 -14.54
N GLY A 145 6.58 0.15 -13.64
CA GLY A 145 8.02 0.21 -13.88
C GLY A 145 8.63 -1.16 -14.19
N ALA A 146 8.26 -2.20 -13.46
CA ALA A 146 8.72 -3.57 -13.68
C ALA A 146 8.31 -4.09 -15.07
N LEU A 147 7.08 -3.83 -15.47
CA LEU A 147 6.57 -4.25 -16.78
C LEU A 147 7.21 -3.46 -17.94
N LEU A 148 7.53 -2.18 -17.72
CA LEU A 148 8.32 -1.39 -18.67
C LEU A 148 9.76 -1.94 -18.80
N ILE A 149 10.38 -2.38 -17.68
CA ILE A 149 11.69 -3.07 -17.71
C ILE A 149 11.58 -4.35 -18.53
N ALA A 150 10.59 -5.21 -18.25
CA ALA A 150 10.38 -6.44 -18.99
C ALA A 150 10.21 -6.18 -20.51
N LYS A 151 9.38 -5.19 -20.86
CA LYS A 151 9.15 -4.81 -22.26
C LYS A 151 10.42 -4.33 -22.95
N LYS A 152 11.20 -3.48 -22.28
CA LYS A 152 12.47 -3.01 -22.84
C LYS A 152 13.50 -4.13 -22.94
N TYR A 153 13.61 -4.99 -21.93
CA TYR A 153 14.48 -6.15 -21.92
C TYR A 153 14.24 -7.06 -23.12
N PHE A 154 12.99 -7.44 -23.38
CA PHE A 154 12.65 -8.27 -24.54
C PHE A 154 12.87 -7.54 -25.88
N LYS A 155 12.55 -6.24 -25.93
CA LYS A 155 12.81 -5.42 -27.12
C LYS A 155 14.29 -5.37 -27.47
N ASP A 156 15.16 -5.15 -26.49
CA ASP A 156 16.62 -5.06 -26.71
C ASP A 156 17.22 -6.42 -27.14
N ARG A 157 16.54 -7.52 -26.85
CA ARG A 157 16.87 -8.89 -27.29
C ARG A 157 16.25 -9.27 -28.63
N GLY A 158 15.46 -8.42 -29.24
CA GLY A 158 14.71 -8.70 -30.47
C GLY A 158 13.50 -9.63 -30.27
N GLU A 159 13.08 -9.90 -29.04
CA GLU A 159 12.01 -10.83 -28.70
C GLU A 159 10.64 -10.11 -28.56
N THR A 160 10.29 -9.29 -29.57
CA THR A 160 9.08 -8.43 -29.54
C THR A 160 7.76 -9.20 -29.59
N GLN A 161 7.78 -10.50 -29.90
CA GLN A 161 6.64 -11.39 -29.85
C GLN A 161 6.19 -11.74 -28.41
N ARG A 162 7.04 -11.47 -27.39
CA ARG A 162 6.70 -11.69 -26.00
C ARG A 162 5.77 -10.59 -25.49
N ASP A 163 4.48 -10.80 -25.67
CA ASP A 163 3.43 -9.82 -25.35
C ASP A 163 2.37 -10.35 -24.37
N LYS A 164 2.53 -11.58 -23.87
CA LYS A 164 1.60 -12.24 -22.97
C LYS A 164 2.05 -12.10 -21.51
N VAL A 165 1.16 -11.60 -20.65
CA VAL A 165 1.31 -11.57 -19.19
C VAL A 165 0.28 -12.47 -18.54
N ILE A 166 0.75 -13.39 -17.71
CA ILE A 166 -0.10 -14.34 -16.97
C ILE A 166 -0.32 -13.78 -15.56
N VAL A 167 -1.60 -13.75 -15.11
CA VAL A 167 -2.00 -13.20 -13.80
C VAL A 167 -3.02 -14.13 -13.16
N PRO A 168 -2.79 -14.67 -11.93
CA PRO A 168 -3.80 -15.43 -11.20
C PRO A 168 -5.08 -14.63 -10.92
N ASP A 169 -6.21 -15.30 -10.84
CA ASP A 169 -7.52 -14.70 -10.52
C ASP A 169 -7.63 -14.16 -9.08
N THR A 170 -6.69 -14.55 -8.23
CA THR A 170 -6.49 -14.00 -6.88
C THR A 170 -5.67 -12.72 -6.86
N ALA A 171 -5.06 -12.31 -7.97
CA ALA A 171 -4.19 -11.14 -8.01
C ALA A 171 -4.97 -9.84 -7.77
N HIS A 172 -4.27 -8.83 -7.25
CA HIS A 172 -4.82 -7.48 -7.13
C HIS A 172 -5.14 -6.90 -8.52
N GLY A 173 -6.22 -6.13 -8.64
CA GLY A 173 -6.66 -5.55 -9.92
C GLY A 173 -5.66 -4.63 -10.60
N THR A 174 -4.65 -4.12 -9.88
CA THR A 174 -3.57 -3.31 -10.48
C THR A 174 -2.63 -4.12 -11.35
N ASN A 175 -2.45 -5.42 -11.10
CA ASN A 175 -1.54 -6.27 -11.90
C ASN A 175 -2.02 -6.36 -13.37
N PRO A 176 -3.25 -6.79 -13.68
CA PRO A 176 -3.73 -6.79 -15.04
C PRO A 176 -3.83 -5.38 -15.66
N ALA A 177 -4.16 -4.36 -14.83
CA ALA A 177 -4.24 -2.97 -15.31
C ALA A 177 -2.88 -2.44 -15.75
N SER A 178 -1.82 -2.64 -14.96
CA SER A 178 -0.44 -2.25 -15.31
C SER A 178 0.06 -2.98 -16.56
N ALA A 179 -0.28 -4.29 -16.70
CA ALA A 179 0.07 -5.05 -17.90
C ALA A 179 -0.62 -4.49 -19.15
N ALA A 180 -1.91 -4.18 -19.06
CA ALA A 180 -2.67 -3.57 -20.17
C ALA A 180 -2.13 -2.18 -20.54
N MET A 181 -1.77 -1.35 -19.55
CA MET A 181 -1.14 -0.04 -19.80
C MET A 181 0.19 -0.15 -20.53
N CYS A 182 0.97 -1.19 -20.28
CA CYS A 182 2.21 -1.49 -21.02
C CYS A 182 1.96 -2.11 -22.41
N GLY A 183 0.69 -2.38 -22.77
CA GLY A 183 0.31 -2.98 -24.04
C GLY A 183 0.59 -4.48 -24.12
N PHE A 184 0.59 -5.19 -23.00
CA PHE A 184 0.61 -6.64 -22.93
C PHE A 184 -0.80 -7.24 -23.01
N LYS A 185 -0.89 -8.46 -23.53
CA LYS A 185 -2.09 -9.30 -23.47
C LYS A 185 -2.15 -9.99 -22.11
N VAL A 186 -3.21 -9.77 -21.37
CA VAL A 186 -3.40 -10.37 -20.05
C VAL A 186 -4.15 -11.69 -20.19
N ILE A 187 -3.58 -12.75 -19.63
CA ILE A 187 -4.21 -14.07 -19.48
C ILE A 187 -4.46 -14.32 -18.00
N SER A 188 -5.73 -14.39 -17.62
CA SER A 188 -6.13 -14.77 -16.26
C SER A 188 -5.99 -16.27 -16.08
N LEU A 189 -5.36 -16.69 -14.98
CA LEU A 189 -5.18 -18.08 -14.60
C LEU A 189 -6.08 -18.40 -13.39
N PRO A 190 -7.05 -19.31 -13.53
CA PRO A 190 -7.90 -19.67 -12.40
C PRO A 190 -7.13 -20.43 -11.33
N SER A 191 -7.41 -20.11 -10.08
CA SER A 191 -6.91 -20.84 -8.92
C SER A 191 -7.64 -22.16 -8.76
N SER A 192 -6.94 -23.16 -8.23
CA SER A 192 -7.53 -24.46 -7.86
C SER A 192 -8.50 -24.32 -6.69
N GLN A 193 -9.25 -25.38 -6.38
CA GLN A 193 -10.12 -25.45 -5.19
C GLN A 193 -9.33 -25.23 -3.87
N ARG A 194 -8.01 -25.45 -3.88
CA ARG A 194 -7.12 -25.15 -2.75
C ARG A 194 -6.72 -23.67 -2.66
N GLY A 195 -7.17 -22.82 -3.58
CA GLY A 195 -6.84 -21.41 -3.63
C GLY A 195 -5.40 -21.11 -4.06
N ARG A 196 -4.74 -22.03 -4.74
CA ARG A 196 -3.37 -21.92 -5.26
C ARG A 196 -3.32 -22.19 -6.74
N VAL A 197 -2.26 -21.71 -7.35
CA VAL A 197 -1.95 -21.98 -8.76
C VAL A 197 -1.15 -23.27 -8.88
N GLY A 198 -1.54 -24.15 -9.81
CA GLY A 198 -0.80 -25.38 -10.10
C GLY A 198 0.26 -25.20 -11.20
N VAL A 199 1.31 -25.99 -11.13
CA VAL A 199 2.40 -26.00 -12.14
C VAL A 199 1.89 -26.42 -13.51
N GLU A 200 1.03 -27.42 -13.57
CA GLU A 200 0.49 -27.96 -14.83
C GLU A 200 -0.45 -26.97 -15.53
N GLU A 201 -1.23 -26.23 -14.76
CA GLU A 201 -2.11 -25.17 -15.28
C GLU A 201 -1.27 -24.03 -15.90
N ILE A 202 -0.16 -23.67 -15.26
CA ILE A 202 0.81 -22.69 -15.83
C ILE A 202 1.45 -23.27 -17.10
N ARG A 203 1.98 -24.50 -17.06
CA ARG A 203 2.62 -25.13 -18.21
C ARG A 203 1.72 -25.17 -19.44
N ALA A 204 0.42 -25.39 -19.24
CA ALA A 204 -0.56 -25.46 -20.33
C ALA A 204 -0.75 -24.15 -21.11
N ILE A 205 -0.41 -23.01 -20.50
CA ILE A 205 -0.58 -21.68 -21.12
C ILE A 205 0.73 -20.98 -21.46
N LEU A 206 1.88 -21.55 -21.04
CA LEU A 206 3.20 -21.02 -21.40
C LEU A 206 3.48 -21.19 -22.88
N GLY A 207 4.21 -20.24 -23.48
CA GLY A 207 4.63 -20.26 -24.87
C GLY A 207 5.77 -19.28 -25.14
N SER A 208 6.25 -19.28 -26.39
CA SER A 208 7.30 -18.34 -26.85
C SER A 208 6.85 -16.88 -26.83
N ASP A 209 5.57 -16.63 -26.69
CA ASP A 209 4.92 -15.33 -26.53
C ASP A 209 4.81 -14.87 -25.06
N THR A 210 5.14 -15.73 -24.11
CA THR A 210 5.08 -15.40 -22.69
C THR A 210 6.17 -14.39 -22.32
N ALA A 211 5.78 -13.23 -21.82
CA ALA A 211 6.68 -12.20 -21.32
C ALA A 211 6.86 -12.30 -19.79
N VAL A 212 5.78 -12.25 -19.03
CA VAL A 212 5.83 -12.18 -17.56
C VAL A 212 4.73 -13.05 -16.95
N CYS A 213 5.06 -13.75 -15.87
CA CYS A 213 4.09 -14.31 -14.94
C CYS A 213 4.11 -13.48 -13.65
N MET A 214 2.99 -12.81 -13.34
CA MET A 214 2.86 -11.96 -12.14
C MET A 214 2.20 -12.75 -11.04
N MET A 215 2.84 -12.85 -9.88
CA MET A 215 2.30 -13.58 -8.72
C MET A 215 2.47 -12.80 -7.43
N THR A 216 1.46 -12.89 -6.58
CA THR A 216 1.51 -12.45 -5.18
C THR A 216 1.79 -13.67 -4.31
N ASN A 217 2.82 -13.66 -3.46
CA ASN A 217 3.11 -14.78 -2.58
C ASN A 217 3.59 -14.32 -1.18
N PRO A 218 2.79 -14.54 -0.10
CA PRO A 218 1.49 -15.23 -0.08
C PRO A 218 0.43 -14.52 -0.93
N ASN A 219 -0.52 -15.29 -1.48
CA ASN A 219 -1.59 -14.73 -2.30
C ASN A 219 -2.66 -14.01 -1.45
N THR A 220 -3.65 -13.41 -2.08
CA THR A 220 -4.69 -12.61 -1.41
C THR A 220 -5.70 -13.45 -0.59
N LEU A 221 -5.61 -14.77 -0.63
CA LEU A 221 -6.33 -15.66 0.28
C LEU A 221 -5.55 -15.93 1.58
N GLY A 222 -4.35 -15.34 1.70
CA GLY A 222 -3.42 -15.61 2.80
C GLY A 222 -2.65 -16.93 2.67
N LEU A 223 -2.64 -17.57 1.50
CA LEU A 223 -2.00 -18.85 1.27
C LEU A 223 -0.66 -18.70 0.57
N PHE A 224 0.34 -19.48 1.00
CA PHE A 224 1.64 -19.52 0.34
C PHE A 224 1.56 -20.43 -0.89
N GLU A 225 2.07 -19.98 -2.02
CA GLU A 225 2.17 -20.77 -3.25
C GLU A 225 3.32 -21.79 -3.11
N ASP A 226 2.98 -22.99 -2.72
CA ASP A 226 3.95 -24.03 -2.34
C ASP A 226 4.84 -24.45 -3.53
N ASP A 227 4.28 -24.44 -4.75
CA ASP A 227 4.97 -24.84 -5.99
C ASP A 227 5.74 -23.70 -6.67
N ILE A 228 5.92 -22.56 -6.01
CA ILE A 228 6.46 -21.35 -6.63
C ILE A 228 7.81 -21.54 -7.35
N ALA A 229 8.70 -22.37 -6.80
CA ALA A 229 10.00 -22.66 -7.43
C ALA A 229 9.84 -23.44 -8.74
N ALA A 230 8.91 -24.40 -8.79
CA ALA A 230 8.62 -25.17 -10.01
C ALA A 230 7.89 -24.30 -11.06
N ILE A 231 7.01 -23.41 -10.61
CA ILE A 231 6.35 -22.41 -11.46
C ILE A 231 7.40 -21.49 -12.09
N ALA A 232 8.32 -20.93 -11.29
CA ALA A 232 9.38 -20.07 -11.76
C ALA A 232 10.28 -20.79 -12.80
N ALA A 233 10.67 -22.03 -12.51
CA ALA A 233 11.45 -22.83 -13.46
C ALA A 233 10.70 -23.01 -14.80
N ALA A 234 9.40 -23.33 -14.77
CA ALA A 234 8.61 -23.51 -15.98
C ALA A 234 8.50 -22.20 -16.81
N VAL A 235 8.32 -21.06 -16.14
CA VAL A 235 8.28 -19.75 -16.81
C VAL A 235 9.62 -19.41 -17.45
N HIS A 236 10.73 -19.68 -16.75
CA HIS A 236 12.09 -19.47 -17.28
C HIS A 236 12.42 -20.42 -18.44
N GLU A 237 12.01 -21.69 -18.38
CA GLU A 237 12.13 -22.63 -19.50
C GLU A 237 11.42 -22.12 -20.76
N ALA A 238 10.27 -21.44 -20.61
CA ALA A 238 9.58 -20.80 -21.72
C ALA A 238 10.24 -19.46 -22.14
N GLY A 239 11.26 -18.98 -21.42
CA GLY A 239 11.99 -17.74 -21.66
C GLY A 239 11.27 -16.49 -21.15
N GLY A 240 10.22 -16.62 -20.31
CA GLY A 240 9.53 -15.53 -19.63
C GLY A 240 10.24 -15.07 -18.37
N LEU A 241 9.73 -14.02 -17.74
CA LEU A 241 10.18 -13.46 -16.46
C LEU A 241 9.14 -13.69 -15.38
N MET A 242 9.61 -13.87 -14.14
CA MET A 242 8.77 -13.94 -12.93
C MET A 242 8.71 -12.58 -12.25
N TYR A 243 7.50 -12.14 -11.94
CA TYR A 243 7.27 -10.91 -11.18
C TYR A 243 6.58 -11.21 -9.84
N TYR A 244 7.17 -10.70 -8.75
CA TYR A 244 6.66 -10.79 -7.39
C TYR A 244 5.90 -9.52 -7.00
N ASP A 245 4.60 -9.64 -6.79
CA ASP A 245 3.83 -8.61 -6.09
C ASP A 245 4.13 -8.68 -4.59
N GLY A 246 4.92 -7.72 -4.11
CA GLY A 246 5.39 -7.67 -2.74
C GLY A 246 4.45 -6.97 -1.77
N ALA A 247 3.18 -6.78 -2.11
CA ALA A 247 2.18 -6.22 -1.18
C ALA A 247 2.12 -7.00 0.13
N ASN A 248 2.30 -8.33 0.07
CA ASN A 248 2.19 -9.26 1.19
C ASN A 248 3.55 -9.66 1.81
N ALA A 249 4.62 -8.90 1.53
CA ALA A 249 5.98 -9.20 2.01
C ALA A 249 6.11 -9.23 3.54
N ASN A 250 5.18 -8.61 4.27
CA ASN A 250 5.11 -8.63 5.74
C ASN A 250 5.06 -10.06 6.33
N ALA A 251 4.56 -11.02 5.56
CA ALA A 251 4.41 -12.41 5.99
C ALA A 251 5.70 -13.26 5.90
N ILE A 252 6.71 -12.81 5.17
CA ILE A 252 7.84 -13.68 4.77
C ILE A 252 9.23 -13.18 5.19
N MET A 253 9.34 -11.99 5.78
CA MET A 253 10.64 -11.44 6.18
C MET A 253 11.40 -12.38 7.11
N GLY A 254 12.64 -12.69 6.75
CA GLY A 254 13.50 -13.61 7.49
C GLY A 254 13.18 -15.11 7.33
N TYR A 255 12.21 -15.46 6.49
CA TYR A 255 11.81 -16.86 6.19
C TYR A 255 12.01 -17.25 4.75
N ALA A 256 11.63 -16.41 3.82
CA ALA A 256 11.76 -16.66 2.41
C ALA A 256 12.12 -15.37 1.67
N ARG A 257 12.90 -15.50 0.61
CA ARG A 257 13.32 -14.38 -0.22
C ARG A 257 12.84 -14.59 -1.66
N PRO A 258 12.10 -13.63 -2.25
CA PRO A 258 11.62 -13.73 -3.63
C PRO A 258 12.72 -14.07 -4.65
N GLY A 259 13.91 -13.46 -4.53
CA GLY A 259 15.03 -13.78 -5.42
C GLY A 259 15.44 -15.26 -5.39
N ASP A 260 15.41 -15.89 -4.20
CA ASP A 260 15.73 -17.33 -4.06
C ASP A 260 14.60 -18.23 -4.57
N MET A 261 13.37 -17.73 -4.68
CA MET A 261 12.24 -18.44 -5.27
C MET A 261 12.20 -18.36 -6.80
N GLY A 262 13.11 -17.61 -7.42
CA GLY A 262 13.20 -17.45 -8.88
C GLY A 262 12.47 -16.24 -9.44
N PHE A 263 12.16 -15.24 -8.64
CA PHE A 263 11.59 -13.99 -9.15
C PHE A 263 12.67 -13.07 -9.73
N ASP A 264 12.39 -12.52 -10.92
CA ASP A 264 13.29 -11.62 -11.66
C ASP A 264 12.99 -10.14 -11.36
N LEU A 265 11.76 -9.85 -11.09
CA LEU A 265 11.23 -8.52 -10.84
C LEU A 265 10.37 -8.55 -9.56
N MET A 266 10.40 -7.49 -8.77
CA MET A 266 9.49 -7.35 -7.63
C MET A 266 9.20 -5.90 -7.30
N HIS A 267 8.08 -5.67 -6.62
CA HIS A 267 7.90 -4.41 -5.89
C HIS A 267 7.66 -4.66 -4.41
N LEU A 268 7.78 -3.60 -3.65
CA LEU A 268 7.39 -3.54 -2.24
C LEU A 268 6.46 -2.36 -2.02
N ASN A 269 5.64 -2.47 -0.98
CA ASN A 269 4.88 -1.37 -0.44
C ASN A 269 5.45 -1.03 0.95
N THR A 270 6.33 -0.04 1.04
CA THR A 270 6.94 0.32 2.33
C THR A 270 5.90 0.83 3.33
N HIS A 271 4.81 1.43 2.84
CA HIS A 271 3.64 1.84 3.62
C HIS A 271 2.79 0.66 4.13
N LYS A 272 3.11 -0.58 3.76
CA LYS A 272 2.57 -1.82 4.32
C LYS A 272 3.63 -2.49 5.21
N THR A 273 4.61 -3.14 4.60
CA THR A 273 5.63 -3.95 5.27
C THR A 273 6.48 -3.16 6.27
N PHE A 274 6.85 -1.92 5.95
CA PHE A 274 7.75 -1.10 6.78
C PHE A 274 7.04 0.04 7.52
N THR A 275 5.73 -0.08 7.72
CA THR A 275 4.94 0.77 8.62
C THR A 275 5.06 2.28 8.37
N ILE A 276 5.10 2.67 7.11
CA ILE A 276 5.05 4.08 6.75
C ILE A 276 3.59 4.55 6.69
N PRO A 277 3.24 5.76 7.08
CA PRO A 277 1.88 6.27 6.99
C PRO A 277 1.29 6.16 5.58
N HIS A 278 0.04 5.71 5.46
CA HIS A 278 -0.68 5.64 4.18
C HIS A 278 -1.12 7.01 3.65
N GLY A 279 -1.23 8.01 4.52
CA GLY A 279 -1.51 9.40 4.16
C GLY A 279 -2.92 9.67 3.62
N GLY A 280 -3.88 8.76 3.85
CA GLY A 280 -5.27 8.96 3.37
C GLY A 280 -5.39 9.00 1.83
N GLY A 281 -4.60 8.21 1.12
CA GLY A 281 -4.57 8.16 -0.34
C GLY A 281 -3.26 8.64 -0.96
N GLY A 282 -2.20 8.71 -0.17
CA GLY A 282 -0.82 9.07 -0.52
C GLY A 282 -0.22 10.00 0.54
N ALA A 283 1.10 10.23 0.52
CA ALA A 283 2.07 9.65 -0.40
C ALA A 283 2.42 8.20 -0.03
N GLY A 284 2.64 7.34 -1.03
CA GLY A 284 3.17 6.01 -0.84
C GLY A 284 4.67 5.94 -1.16
N HIS A 285 5.23 4.73 -1.14
CA HIS A 285 6.58 4.46 -1.61
C HIS A 285 6.65 2.98 -2.05
N GLY A 286 7.19 2.74 -3.24
CA GLY A 286 7.20 1.43 -3.87
C GLY A 286 8.57 1.05 -4.43
N PRO A 287 9.55 0.62 -3.61
CA PRO A 287 10.81 0.11 -4.13
C PRO A 287 10.61 -1.00 -5.16
N LEU A 288 11.36 -0.92 -6.25
CA LEU A 288 11.37 -1.86 -7.38
C LEU A 288 12.67 -2.64 -7.37
N GLY A 289 12.59 -3.94 -7.12
CA GLY A 289 13.72 -4.86 -7.08
C GLY A 289 13.87 -5.67 -8.37
N VAL A 290 15.11 -5.98 -8.75
CA VAL A 290 15.40 -6.75 -9.95
C VAL A 290 16.53 -7.78 -9.73
N ALA A 291 16.47 -8.87 -10.50
CA ALA A 291 17.54 -9.86 -10.63
C ALA A 291 18.76 -9.28 -11.39
N ALA A 292 19.92 -9.93 -11.29
CA ALA A 292 21.18 -9.42 -11.80
C ALA A 292 21.16 -9.03 -13.28
N HIS A 293 20.51 -9.82 -14.15
CA HIS A 293 20.43 -9.56 -15.58
C HIS A 293 19.55 -8.38 -15.98
N LEU A 294 18.80 -7.81 -15.03
CA LEU A 294 17.89 -6.67 -15.23
C LEU A 294 18.40 -5.36 -14.57
N VAL A 295 19.52 -5.39 -13.85
CA VAL A 295 20.04 -4.22 -13.12
C VAL A 295 20.27 -3.00 -14.02
N GLU A 296 20.75 -3.21 -15.25
CA GLU A 296 21.01 -2.10 -16.20
C GLU A 296 19.72 -1.40 -16.67
N TYR A 297 18.56 -2.04 -16.53
CA TYR A 297 17.24 -1.51 -16.94
C TYR A 297 16.53 -0.71 -15.86
N LEU A 298 17.05 -0.68 -14.62
CA LEU A 298 16.43 0.09 -13.53
C LEU A 298 16.22 1.56 -13.91
N PRO A 299 15.16 2.19 -13.37
CA PRO A 299 14.91 3.62 -13.58
C PRO A 299 16.08 4.49 -13.12
N THR A 300 16.35 5.56 -13.86
CA THR A 300 17.34 6.58 -13.47
C THR A 300 16.74 7.66 -12.59
N PRO A 301 17.56 8.26 -11.70
CA PRO A 301 18.93 7.86 -11.36
C PRO A 301 18.95 6.67 -10.40
N VAL A 302 20.11 6.04 -10.29
CA VAL A 302 20.44 5.12 -9.18
C VAL A 302 21.51 5.77 -8.32
N VAL A 303 21.58 5.39 -7.03
CA VAL A 303 22.67 5.87 -6.16
C VAL A 303 23.93 5.03 -6.40
N ALA A 304 24.94 5.64 -7.00
CA ALA A 304 26.25 5.05 -7.16
C ALA A 304 27.13 5.35 -5.95
N ALA A 305 27.97 4.38 -5.55
CA ALA A 305 28.90 4.52 -4.47
C ALA A 305 30.34 4.25 -4.91
N SER A 306 31.27 5.08 -4.48
CA SER A 306 32.72 4.93 -4.76
C SER A 306 33.54 5.15 -3.50
N PRO A 307 34.75 4.58 -3.38
CA PRO A 307 35.62 4.83 -2.23
C PRO A 307 35.92 6.31 -2.05
N ARG A 308 35.95 6.80 -0.80
CA ARG A 308 36.38 8.16 -0.51
C ARG A 308 37.84 8.39 -0.91
N PRO A 309 38.15 9.51 -1.60
CA PRO A 309 39.49 9.75 -2.13
C PRO A 309 40.62 9.74 -1.10
N ASN A 310 40.33 10.13 0.15
CA ASN A 310 41.34 10.38 1.19
C ASN A 310 41.46 9.26 2.24
N GLY A 311 40.84 8.11 2.04
CA GLY A 311 40.96 6.95 2.95
C GLY A 311 40.44 7.22 4.38
N GLU A 312 39.56 8.19 4.56
CA GLU A 312 38.91 8.46 5.86
C GLU A 312 38.16 7.21 6.32
N THR A 313 38.45 6.79 7.55
CA THR A 313 37.86 5.61 8.15
C THR A 313 36.68 6.03 9.03
N GLY A 314 35.46 5.78 8.59
CA GLY A 314 34.25 5.90 9.41
C GLY A 314 33.97 4.65 10.23
N ALA A 315 33.02 4.74 11.17
CA ALA A 315 32.60 3.64 12.03
C ALA A 315 31.88 2.53 11.27
N ALA A 316 31.10 2.88 10.24
CA ALA A 316 30.41 1.95 9.37
C ALA A 316 31.13 1.79 8.01
N PRO A 317 30.97 0.66 7.30
CA PRO A 317 31.53 0.48 5.97
C PRO A 317 31.09 1.55 4.96
N SER A 318 29.86 2.02 5.04
CA SER A 318 29.29 3.09 4.19
C SER A 318 29.95 4.47 4.44
N ASP A 319 30.53 4.71 5.63
CA ASP A 319 31.22 5.97 5.94
C ASP A 319 32.52 6.14 5.14
N ARG A 320 33.00 5.07 4.50
CA ARG A 320 34.18 5.07 3.65
C ARG A 320 33.86 5.32 2.16
N LEU A 321 32.60 5.61 1.86
CA LEU A 321 32.10 5.80 0.52
C LEU A 321 31.69 7.25 0.29
N THR A 322 31.76 7.67 -0.96
CA THR A 322 31.06 8.85 -1.50
C THR A 322 29.95 8.37 -2.41
N PHE A 323 28.89 9.14 -2.46
CA PHE A 323 27.68 8.81 -3.19
C PHE A 323 27.40 9.87 -4.26
N ALA A 324 26.87 9.42 -5.41
CA ALA A 324 26.43 10.29 -6.49
C ALA A 324 25.18 9.70 -7.16
N LEU A 325 24.39 10.56 -7.81
CA LEU A 325 23.28 10.13 -8.65
C LEU A 325 23.78 9.79 -10.05
N ASP A 326 23.69 8.52 -10.43
CA ASP A 326 24.08 8.02 -11.75
C ASP A 326 22.88 8.06 -12.72
N PHE A 327 22.97 8.93 -13.71
CA PHE A 327 22.01 9.08 -14.81
C PHE A 327 22.49 8.41 -16.10
N ASP A 328 23.78 8.05 -16.22
CA ASP A 328 24.37 7.48 -17.44
C ASP A 328 24.13 5.97 -17.53
N ARG A 329 22.90 5.59 -17.81
CA ARG A 329 22.46 4.21 -17.90
C ARG A 329 21.70 3.97 -19.21
N PRO A 330 22.41 3.65 -20.30
CA PRO A 330 21.82 3.59 -21.67
C PRO A 330 20.68 2.58 -21.82
N LYS A 331 20.68 1.49 -21.03
CA LYS A 331 19.62 0.48 -21.06
C LYS A 331 18.46 0.77 -20.13
N SER A 332 18.55 1.80 -19.26
CA SER A 332 17.49 2.17 -18.34
C SER A 332 16.18 2.47 -19.08
N ILE A 333 15.06 2.23 -18.39
CA ILE A 333 13.74 2.70 -18.84
C ILE A 333 13.57 4.22 -18.71
N GLY A 334 14.57 4.93 -18.18
CA GLY A 334 14.53 6.36 -17.88
C GLY A 334 13.84 6.67 -16.52
N PRO A 335 13.62 7.94 -16.20
CA PRO A 335 12.99 8.34 -14.96
C PRO A 335 11.50 8.01 -14.98
N LEU A 336 10.98 7.44 -13.88
CA LEU A 336 9.55 7.16 -13.72
C LEU A 336 8.75 8.36 -13.19
N ARG A 337 9.44 9.31 -12.56
CA ARG A 337 8.82 10.51 -11.95
C ARG A 337 9.83 11.64 -11.83
N SER A 338 9.34 12.84 -11.50
CA SER A 338 10.20 13.93 -11.03
C SER A 338 10.83 13.56 -9.70
N PHE A 339 12.09 13.93 -9.49
CA PHE A 339 12.90 13.60 -8.33
C PHE A 339 13.21 12.11 -8.18
N TRP A 340 13.84 11.70 -7.05
CA TRP A 340 14.54 10.42 -6.97
C TRP A 340 13.84 9.38 -6.13
N SER A 341 13.03 9.83 -5.16
CA SER A 341 12.32 8.97 -4.20
C SER A 341 11.27 9.79 -3.47
N ASN A 342 10.41 9.14 -2.70
CA ASN A 342 9.72 9.76 -1.56
C ASN A 342 10.67 9.73 -0.37
N PHE A 343 11.64 10.63 -0.33
CA PHE A 343 12.79 10.58 0.55
C PHE A 343 12.43 10.44 2.03
N ALA A 344 11.45 11.19 2.53
CA ALA A 344 11.00 11.08 3.91
C ALA A 344 10.46 9.66 4.24
N HIS A 345 9.92 8.95 3.25
CA HIS A 345 9.50 7.55 3.41
C HIS A 345 10.70 6.59 3.37
N ALA A 346 11.72 6.89 2.57
CA ALA A 346 12.97 6.13 2.61
C ALA A 346 13.63 6.22 3.99
N VAL A 347 13.67 7.42 4.59
CA VAL A 347 14.18 7.63 5.97
C VAL A 347 13.39 6.81 6.98
N ARG A 348 12.04 6.85 6.93
CA ARG A 348 11.19 6.06 7.85
C ARG A 348 11.41 4.55 7.68
N ALA A 349 11.52 4.08 6.44
CA ALA A 349 11.75 2.65 6.17
C ALA A 349 13.09 2.19 6.70
N LEU A 350 14.15 2.96 6.50
CA LEU A 350 15.48 2.63 7.01
C LEU A 350 15.50 2.67 8.56
N ALA A 351 14.87 3.66 9.17
CA ALA A 351 14.73 3.74 10.62
C ALA A 351 13.99 2.51 11.19
N TYR A 352 12.93 2.07 10.53
CA TYR A 352 12.21 0.84 10.91
C TYR A 352 13.07 -0.41 10.79
N LEU A 353 13.83 -0.54 9.69
CA LEU A 353 14.74 -1.66 9.49
C LEU A 353 15.83 -1.71 10.59
N TYR A 354 16.41 -0.57 10.92
CA TYR A 354 17.45 -0.48 11.95
C TYR A 354 16.91 -0.72 13.36
N ALA A 355 15.71 -0.21 13.67
CA ALA A 355 15.08 -0.40 14.97
C ALA A 355 14.74 -1.87 15.24
N ASN A 356 14.36 -2.63 14.22
CA ASN A 356 14.02 -4.04 14.36
C ASN A 356 15.24 -4.97 14.23
N GLY A 357 16.19 -4.64 13.35
CA GLY A 357 17.25 -5.57 12.99
C GLY A 357 16.75 -6.87 12.37
N ALA A 358 17.62 -7.81 12.07
CA ALA A 358 17.27 -9.06 11.41
C ALA A 358 16.27 -9.92 12.23
N GLU A 359 16.53 -10.07 13.51
CA GLU A 359 15.69 -10.88 14.41
C GLU A 359 14.31 -10.23 14.64
N GLY A 360 14.26 -8.90 14.77
CA GLY A 360 13.00 -8.18 14.90
C GLY A 360 12.13 -8.29 13.65
N LEU A 361 12.70 -8.15 12.44
CA LEU A 361 11.98 -8.33 11.20
C LEU A 361 11.42 -9.75 11.03
N LYS A 362 12.20 -10.76 11.42
CA LYS A 362 11.72 -12.14 11.45
C LYS A 362 10.55 -12.31 12.42
N ARG A 363 10.64 -11.70 13.62
CA ARG A 363 9.59 -11.72 14.63
C ARG A 363 8.32 -11.01 14.16
N VAL A 364 8.42 -9.92 13.37
CA VAL A 364 7.29 -9.24 12.74
C VAL A 364 6.47 -10.23 11.91
N SER A 365 7.12 -10.98 11.01
CA SER A 365 6.42 -11.99 10.19
C SER A 365 5.82 -13.11 11.03
N GLN A 366 6.52 -13.57 12.09
CA GLN A 366 5.97 -14.59 13.00
C GLN A 366 4.68 -14.14 13.67
N LEU A 367 4.68 -12.94 14.23
CA LEU A 367 3.53 -12.41 14.95
C LEU A 367 2.37 -12.09 14.00
N ALA A 368 2.65 -11.57 12.80
CA ALA A 368 1.62 -11.34 11.78
C ALA A 368 0.90 -12.65 11.42
N VAL A 369 1.66 -13.72 11.18
CA VAL A 369 1.10 -15.06 10.89
C VAL A 369 0.36 -15.65 12.10
N LEU A 370 0.90 -15.49 13.31
CA LEU A 370 0.25 -15.96 14.54
C LEU A 370 -1.10 -15.28 14.74
N ASN A 371 -1.15 -13.95 14.67
CA ASN A 371 -2.35 -13.16 14.88
C ASN A 371 -3.44 -13.48 13.84
N ALA A 372 -3.07 -13.64 12.57
CA ALA A 372 -4.00 -14.01 11.50
C ALA A 372 -4.62 -15.39 11.76
N ASN A 373 -3.82 -16.39 12.12
CA ASN A 373 -4.33 -17.73 12.43
C ASN A 373 -5.16 -17.74 13.72
N TYR A 374 -4.80 -16.95 14.72
CA TYR A 374 -5.59 -16.77 15.93
C TYR A 374 -7.00 -16.27 15.60
N LEU A 375 -7.12 -15.19 14.82
CA LEU A 375 -8.43 -14.69 14.38
C LEU A 375 -9.18 -15.71 13.52
N ARG A 376 -8.51 -16.32 12.53
CA ARG A 376 -9.14 -17.29 11.63
C ARG A 376 -9.79 -18.44 12.38
N VAL A 377 -9.10 -19.04 13.35
CA VAL A 377 -9.62 -20.19 14.12
C VAL A 377 -10.83 -19.78 14.96
N ASN A 378 -10.76 -18.63 15.65
CA ASN A 378 -11.86 -18.17 16.48
C ASN A 378 -13.08 -17.69 15.66
N ILE A 379 -12.86 -17.10 14.48
CA ILE A 379 -13.94 -16.67 13.59
C ILE A 379 -14.60 -17.87 12.89
N ALA A 380 -13.84 -18.91 12.57
CA ALA A 380 -14.35 -20.14 11.95
C ALA A 380 -15.44 -20.87 12.78
N GLU A 381 -15.56 -20.56 14.08
CA GLU A 381 -16.60 -21.11 14.93
C GLU A 381 -18.02 -20.61 14.57
N PHE A 382 -18.15 -19.44 13.94
CA PHE A 382 -19.45 -18.81 13.70
C PHE A 382 -19.62 -18.21 12.31
N LEU A 383 -18.53 -18.07 11.53
CA LEU A 383 -18.54 -17.59 10.15
C LEU A 383 -17.68 -18.51 9.28
N GLU A 384 -18.12 -18.79 8.06
CA GLU A 384 -17.39 -19.65 7.13
C GLU A 384 -16.01 -19.08 6.79
N THR A 385 -14.96 -19.90 6.93
CA THR A 385 -13.61 -19.64 6.45
C THR A 385 -13.27 -20.68 5.38
N PRO A 386 -13.39 -20.34 4.07
CA PRO A 386 -13.36 -21.35 3.00
C PRO A 386 -12.02 -22.10 2.89
N TYR A 387 -10.93 -21.49 3.35
CA TYR A 387 -9.60 -22.11 3.35
C TYR A 387 -9.18 -22.43 4.78
N VAL A 388 -9.19 -23.72 5.12
CA VAL A 388 -8.93 -24.20 6.50
C VAL A 388 -7.45 -24.39 6.82
N GLU A 389 -6.58 -24.32 5.81
CA GLU A 389 -5.13 -24.44 5.99
C GLU A 389 -4.57 -23.27 6.81
N VAL A 390 -3.35 -23.43 7.34
CA VAL A 390 -2.63 -22.37 8.04
C VAL A 390 -2.40 -21.21 7.07
N CYS A 391 -3.04 -20.07 7.37
CA CYS A 391 -2.84 -18.86 6.59
C CYS A 391 -1.52 -18.16 6.97
N ARG A 392 -1.11 -17.21 6.16
CA ARG A 392 0.01 -16.32 6.48
C ARG A 392 -0.49 -15.11 7.27
N HIS A 393 -0.26 -13.91 6.81
CA HIS A 393 -0.57 -12.67 7.55
C HIS A 393 -2.04 -12.23 7.49
N GLU A 394 -2.83 -12.79 6.59
CA GLU A 394 -4.25 -12.50 6.37
C GLU A 394 -5.03 -13.77 6.05
N PHE A 395 -6.35 -13.68 6.10
CA PHE A 395 -7.25 -14.77 5.71
C PHE A 395 -8.57 -14.20 5.21
N VAL A 396 -9.38 -15.06 4.58
CA VAL A 396 -10.71 -14.71 4.09
C VAL A 396 -11.79 -15.46 4.86
N ALA A 397 -12.89 -14.75 5.15
CA ALA A 397 -14.13 -15.32 5.65
C ALA A 397 -15.26 -15.00 4.66
N SER A 398 -16.38 -15.71 4.73
CA SER A 398 -17.51 -15.54 3.81
C SER A 398 -18.83 -15.36 4.56
N ALA A 399 -19.55 -14.30 4.22
CA ALA A 399 -20.92 -14.07 4.68
C ALA A 399 -21.99 -14.73 3.77
N GLN A 400 -21.60 -15.61 2.83
CA GLN A 400 -22.51 -16.20 1.87
C GLN A 400 -23.67 -16.99 2.53
N GLY A 401 -23.39 -17.68 3.64
CA GLY A 401 -24.42 -18.35 4.43
C GLY A 401 -25.45 -17.38 5.01
N LEU A 402 -24.99 -16.27 5.60
CA LEU A 402 -25.85 -15.23 6.16
C LEU A 402 -26.70 -14.55 5.09
N LYS A 403 -26.12 -14.30 3.91
CA LYS A 403 -26.85 -13.75 2.78
C LYS A 403 -27.98 -14.70 2.31
N ARG A 404 -27.68 -15.99 2.17
CA ARG A 404 -28.63 -17.00 1.73
C ARG A 404 -29.79 -17.17 2.71
N ASP A 405 -29.47 -17.25 4.01
CA ASP A 405 -30.42 -17.67 5.04
C ASP A 405 -31.15 -16.48 5.70
N HIS A 406 -30.51 -15.30 5.74
CA HIS A 406 -31.02 -14.12 6.46
C HIS A 406 -31.01 -12.82 5.62
N GLY A 407 -30.53 -12.85 4.37
CA GLY A 407 -30.44 -11.66 3.51
C GLY A 407 -29.32 -10.67 3.88
N VAL A 408 -28.46 -11.02 4.86
CA VAL A 408 -27.38 -10.17 5.38
C VAL A 408 -26.09 -10.40 4.59
N ARG A 409 -25.53 -9.34 4.00
CA ARG A 409 -24.34 -9.41 3.15
C ARG A 409 -23.06 -9.01 3.90
N ALA A 410 -21.91 -9.23 3.28
CA ALA A 410 -20.62 -8.76 3.78
C ALA A 410 -20.62 -7.24 4.06
N LEU A 411 -21.26 -6.43 3.21
CA LEU A 411 -21.44 -4.99 3.43
C LEU A 411 -22.18 -4.68 4.73
N ASP A 412 -23.18 -5.47 5.07
CA ASP A 412 -24.00 -5.23 6.28
C ASP A 412 -23.19 -5.51 7.55
N LEU A 413 -22.39 -6.57 7.54
CA LEU A 413 -21.42 -6.85 8.62
C LEU A 413 -20.39 -5.73 8.75
N ALA A 414 -19.85 -5.27 7.62
CA ALA A 414 -18.88 -4.18 7.56
C ALA A 414 -19.45 -2.86 8.14
N LYS A 415 -20.71 -2.54 7.82
CA LYS A 415 -21.40 -1.36 8.35
C LYS A 415 -21.72 -1.49 9.85
N ALA A 416 -22.10 -2.68 10.30
CA ALA A 416 -22.35 -2.93 11.73
C ALA A 416 -21.07 -2.82 12.57
N LEU A 417 -19.91 -3.25 12.07
CA LEU A 417 -18.63 -3.11 12.76
C LEU A 417 -18.31 -1.66 13.14
N LEU A 418 -18.74 -0.68 12.32
CA LEU A 418 -18.57 0.75 12.64
C LEU A 418 -19.30 1.14 13.92
N ASP A 419 -20.46 0.56 14.17
CA ASP A 419 -21.24 0.81 15.40
C ASP A 419 -20.59 0.20 16.65
N TYR A 420 -19.73 -0.81 16.47
CA TYR A 420 -18.90 -1.40 17.52
C TYR A 420 -17.54 -0.71 17.68
N GLY A 421 -17.27 0.35 16.90
CA GLY A 421 -16.03 1.11 16.98
C GLY A 421 -14.84 0.48 16.24
N TYR A 422 -15.11 -0.46 15.34
CA TYR A 422 -14.08 -1.07 14.50
C TYR A 422 -14.15 -0.55 13.06
N MET A 423 -12.99 -0.39 12.44
CA MET A 423 -12.95 -0.25 10.98
C MET A 423 -13.31 -1.58 10.33
N ALA A 424 -14.05 -1.51 9.23
CA ALA A 424 -14.42 -2.71 8.48
C ALA A 424 -13.20 -3.37 7.81
N PRO A 425 -13.17 -4.71 7.70
CA PRO A 425 -12.22 -5.40 6.83
C PRO A 425 -12.52 -5.09 5.34
N THR A 426 -11.62 -5.49 4.47
CA THR A 426 -11.86 -5.45 3.01
C THR A 426 -13.01 -6.41 2.67
N ILE A 427 -14.01 -5.94 1.92
CA ILE A 427 -15.14 -6.74 1.49
C ILE A 427 -15.15 -6.94 -0.03
N TYR A 428 -15.77 -8.04 -0.48
CA TYR A 428 -15.92 -8.39 -1.90
C TYR A 428 -14.61 -8.57 -2.66
N PHE A 429 -13.52 -8.82 -1.96
CA PHE A 429 -12.21 -9.13 -2.54
C PHE A 429 -11.50 -10.20 -1.69
N PRO A 430 -10.83 -11.18 -2.33
CA PRO A 430 -10.79 -11.46 -3.76
C PRO A 430 -12.15 -11.97 -4.31
N LEU A 431 -12.41 -11.71 -5.59
CA LEU A 431 -13.72 -11.97 -6.23
C LEU A 431 -14.12 -13.45 -6.27
N ILE A 432 -13.14 -14.36 -6.14
CA ILE A 432 -13.38 -15.82 -6.13
C ILE A 432 -14.04 -16.31 -4.84
N VAL A 433 -14.11 -15.47 -3.79
CA VAL A 433 -14.81 -15.80 -2.53
C VAL A 433 -16.10 -14.97 -2.46
N PRO A 434 -17.28 -15.60 -2.58
CA PRO A 434 -18.55 -14.90 -2.48
C PRO A 434 -18.75 -14.26 -1.11
N GLU A 435 -19.28 -13.03 -1.07
CA GLU A 435 -19.49 -12.26 0.17
C GLU A 435 -18.27 -12.24 1.08
N CYS A 436 -17.10 -12.03 0.48
CA CYS A 436 -15.80 -12.09 1.12
C CYS A 436 -15.63 -10.96 2.16
N LEU A 437 -15.03 -11.33 3.29
CA LEU A 437 -14.37 -10.44 4.23
C LEU A 437 -12.90 -10.87 4.30
N MET A 438 -11.96 -10.01 3.90
CA MET A 438 -10.53 -10.25 4.00
C MET A 438 -9.99 -9.50 5.21
N ILE A 439 -9.38 -10.24 6.14
CA ILE A 439 -8.98 -9.75 7.46
C ILE A 439 -7.47 -9.91 7.64
N GLU A 440 -6.79 -8.80 7.90
CA GLU A 440 -5.37 -8.74 8.22
C GLU A 440 -5.17 -8.04 9.59
N PRO A 441 -4.84 -8.79 10.66
CA PRO A 441 -4.69 -8.19 11.99
C PRO A 441 -3.36 -7.46 12.19
N THR A 442 -2.34 -7.75 11.40
CA THR A 442 -0.95 -7.33 11.58
C THR A 442 -0.29 -7.88 12.86
N GLU A 443 1.02 -7.64 13.01
CA GLU A 443 1.79 -8.02 14.20
C GLU A 443 1.63 -7.04 15.37
N THR A 444 1.07 -5.86 15.11
CA THR A 444 1.06 -4.77 16.12
C THR A 444 -0.11 -4.86 17.08
N GLU A 445 -1.11 -5.68 16.78
CA GLU A 445 -2.29 -5.82 17.62
C GLU A 445 -2.07 -6.77 18.80
N SER A 446 -2.60 -6.41 19.96
CA SER A 446 -2.57 -7.25 21.15
C SER A 446 -3.63 -8.35 21.10
N LYS A 447 -3.44 -9.40 21.91
CA LYS A 447 -4.43 -10.46 22.03
C LYS A 447 -5.79 -9.93 22.52
N GLU A 448 -5.80 -8.97 23.44
CA GLU A 448 -7.01 -8.34 23.97
C GLU A 448 -7.77 -7.60 22.87
N THR A 449 -7.07 -6.90 21.96
CA THR A 449 -7.67 -6.25 20.80
C THR A 449 -8.32 -7.28 19.87
N LEU A 450 -7.61 -8.38 19.59
CA LEU A 450 -8.11 -9.45 18.73
C LEU A 450 -9.33 -10.16 19.34
N ASP A 451 -9.30 -10.43 20.65
CA ASP A 451 -10.44 -11.01 21.39
C ASP A 451 -11.67 -10.11 21.33
N GLY A 452 -11.48 -8.80 21.49
CA GLY A 452 -12.56 -7.81 21.37
C GLY A 452 -13.19 -7.78 19.98
N PHE A 453 -12.38 -7.87 18.94
CA PHE A 453 -12.86 -7.94 17.55
C PHE A 453 -13.65 -9.23 17.28
N VAL A 454 -13.16 -10.38 17.75
CA VAL A 454 -13.87 -11.67 17.63
C VAL A 454 -15.23 -11.60 18.35
N ALA A 455 -15.27 -11.04 19.56
CA ALA A 455 -16.51 -10.89 20.32
C ALA A 455 -17.52 -10.00 19.58
N ALA A 456 -17.11 -8.84 19.09
CA ALA A 456 -17.95 -7.92 18.31
C ALA A 456 -18.49 -8.59 17.04
N LEU A 457 -17.64 -9.25 16.26
CA LEU A 457 -18.07 -9.91 15.03
C LEU A 457 -19.01 -11.10 15.31
N ARG A 458 -18.79 -11.84 16.41
CA ARG A 458 -19.69 -12.92 16.85
C ARG A 458 -21.08 -12.36 17.21
N GLU A 459 -21.14 -11.28 17.97
CA GLU A 459 -22.40 -10.63 18.32
C GLU A 459 -23.16 -10.14 17.08
N ILE A 460 -22.45 -9.51 16.14
CA ILE A 460 -23.01 -9.08 14.84
C ILE A 460 -23.60 -10.28 14.06
N VAL A 461 -22.89 -11.40 14.01
CA VAL A 461 -23.38 -12.62 13.32
C VAL A 461 -24.59 -13.21 14.01
N GLU A 462 -24.64 -13.24 15.35
CA GLU A 462 -25.83 -13.68 16.07
C GLU A 462 -27.02 -12.70 15.89
N GLN A 463 -26.75 -11.42 15.85
CA GLN A 463 -27.76 -10.42 15.52
C GLN A 463 -28.29 -10.57 14.08
N ALA A 464 -27.43 -10.94 13.12
CA ALA A 464 -27.83 -11.24 11.74
C ALA A 464 -28.87 -12.36 11.67
N LYS A 465 -28.78 -13.37 12.56
CA LYS A 465 -29.72 -14.49 12.64
C LYS A 465 -31.01 -14.14 13.37
N SER A 466 -30.93 -13.36 14.45
CA SER A 466 -32.09 -13.06 15.34
C SER A 466 -32.86 -11.79 14.92
N ASN A 467 -32.18 -10.79 14.40
CA ASN A 467 -32.75 -9.50 13.96
C ASN A 467 -31.98 -8.93 12.78
N PRO A 468 -32.09 -9.51 11.57
CA PRO A 468 -31.35 -9.06 10.40
C PRO A 468 -31.59 -7.58 10.02
N GLN A 469 -32.79 -7.05 10.33
CA GLN A 469 -33.14 -5.66 10.00
C GLN A 469 -32.18 -4.67 10.69
N ALA A 470 -31.74 -4.94 11.93
CA ALA A 470 -30.80 -4.07 12.61
C ALA A 470 -29.46 -3.91 11.85
N LEU A 471 -29.00 -4.99 11.17
CA LEU A 471 -27.80 -4.91 10.35
C LEU A 471 -28.03 -4.20 9.02
N LEU A 472 -29.23 -4.31 8.45
CA LEU A 472 -29.59 -3.58 7.23
C LEU A 472 -29.69 -2.08 7.48
N ASP A 473 -30.01 -1.67 8.70
CA ASP A 473 -30.11 -0.27 9.12
C ASP A 473 -28.75 0.32 9.58
N ALA A 474 -27.77 -0.53 9.89
CA ALA A 474 -26.43 -0.09 10.32
C ALA A 474 -25.67 0.64 9.19
N PRO A 475 -24.80 1.62 9.53
CA PRO A 475 -24.44 2.09 10.85
C PRO A 475 -25.45 3.09 11.42
N VAL A 476 -25.72 3.01 12.73
CA VAL A 476 -26.68 3.90 13.42
C VAL A 476 -26.03 4.86 14.43
N THR A 477 -24.77 4.62 14.80
CA THR A 477 -24.02 5.46 15.75
C THR A 477 -23.15 6.51 15.06
N THR A 478 -22.84 6.34 13.78
CA THR A 478 -22.03 7.26 12.99
C THR A 478 -22.83 8.49 12.54
N VAL A 479 -22.13 9.58 12.20
CA VAL A 479 -22.74 10.84 11.73
C VAL A 479 -23.46 10.63 10.40
N VAL A 480 -22.91 9.80 9.52
CA VAL A 480 -23.46 9.45 8.21
C VAL A 480 -23.87 7.98 8.26
N GLY A 481 -25.13 7.70 7.94
CA GLY A 481 -25.63 6.34 7.76
C GLY A 481 -25.26 5.74 6.41
N ARG A 482 -26.16 4.95 5.84
CA ARG A 482 -25.99 4.41 4.49
C ARG A 482 -26.12 5.51 3.43
N VAL A 483 -25.17 5.55 2.51
CA VAL A 483 -25.16 6.47 1.38
C VAL A 483 -25.68 5.79 0.11
N ASP A 484 -26.21 6.58 -0.81
CA ASP A 484 -26.55 6.11 -2.15
C ASP A 484 -25.27 6.02 -3.00
N GLU A 485 -24.60 4.87 -2.92
CA GLU A 485 -23.33 4.60 -3.61
C GLU A 485 -23.49 4.67 -5.13
N THR A 486 -24.67 4.29 -5.67
CA THR A 486 -24.95 4.33 -7.09
C THR A 486 -25.01 5.76 -7.59
N ARG A 487 -25.72 6.64 -6.88
CA ARG A 487 -25.78 8.06 -7.21
C ARG A 487 -24.41 8.72 -7.07
N ALA A 488 -23.70 8.45 -5.99
CA ALA A 488 -22.35 8.98 -5.74
C ALA A 488 -21.38 8.62 -6.87
N ALA A 489 -21.44 7.39 -7.40
CA ALA A 489 -20.57 6.95 -8.48
C ALA A 489 -21.00 7.49 -9.87
N ARG A 490 -22.32 7.56 -10.16
CA ARG A 490 -22.84 7.91 -11.49
C ARG A 490 -23.12 9.39 -11.69
N GLN A 491 -23.40 10.12 -10.61
CA GLN A 491 -23.78 11.53 -10.63
C GLN A 491 -23.04 12.30 -9.51
N PRO A 492 -21.68 12.29 -9.50
CA PRO A 492 -20.93 12.96 -8.47
C PRO A 492 -21.10 14.48 -8.58
N ASP A 493 -21.53 15.13 -7.51
CA ASP A 493 -21.48 16.60 -7.37
C ASP A 493 -20.29 16.96 -6.48
N LEU A 494 -19.17 17.32 -7.13
CA LEU A 494 -17.87 17.58 -6.48
C LEU A 494 -17.61 19.08 -6.24
N ARG A 495 -18.61 19.93 -6.51
CA ARG A 495 -18.48 21.38 -6.37
C ARG A 495 -19.30 21.87 -5.20
N TRP A 496 -18.65 22.62 -4.31
CA TRP A 496 -19.39 23.46 -3.38
C TRP A 496 -20.08 24.61 -4.16
N ARG A 497 -21.33 24.92 -3.77
CA ARG A 497 -22.09 26.07 -4.27
C ARG A 497 -22.66 26.80 -3.07
N PRO A 498 -22.57 28.14 -3.01
CA PRO A 498 -23.31 28.89 -2.02
C PRO A 498 -24.78 28.60 -2.13
N GLY A 499 -25.45 28.41 -0.97
CA GLY A 499 -26.87 28.13 -0.89
C GLY A 499 -27.74 29.33 -1.25
#